data_1581e292a9aaaedb8da51b073c1a910f
#
_entry.id   1581e292a9aaaedb8da51b073c1a910f
#
_cell.length_a   1.000
_cell.length_b   1.000
_cell.length_c   1.000
_cell.angle_alpha   90.00
_cell.angle_beta   90.00
_cell.angle_gamma   90.00
#
_symmetry.space_group_name_H-M   'P 1'
#
loop_
_entity.id
_entity.type
_entity.pdbx_description
1 polymer ?
#
loop_
_entity_poly.entity_id
_entity_poly.type
_entity_poly.pdbx_seq_one_letter_code
_entity_poly.pdbx_strand_id
1 'polypeptide(L)'
;DQVLFVSATPGQYEEEHELLRAQQVISPTGLLDPEIEVRPVEGQIDDLIGEVKKEIAGKHKILITTLTKRMAEDLTDYMRELGIRVRYLHSDIDTLERTEIVRDMRLDVFDVLVGINLLREGLDIPEITLVAILDADKEGFLRSETSLVQTIGRAARNAKGHVIMYADNMTDSMKNAIEETKRRRK
;
A
#
# COMPACT_ATOMS: atom_id res chain seq x y z
N ASP A 1 14.70 -21.26 5.47
CA ASP A 1 14.16 -21.55 5.80
C ASP A 1 13.59 -21.34 6.17
N GLN A 2 13.84 -21.23 5.71
CA GLN A 2 13.38 -21.43 5.91
C GLN A 2 12.58 -21.26 6.35
N VAL A 3 12.70 -20.82 5.93
CA VAL A 3 12.02 -20.96 6.21
C VAL A 3 11.16 -20.82 6.39
N LEU A 4 11.03 -20.50 6.08
CA LEU A 4 10.30 -20.62 6.10
C LEU A 4 9.39 -20.50 6.42
N PHE A 5 9.03 -20.10 6.19
CA PHE A 5 8.11 -20.07 6.41
C PHE A 5 7.16 -19.85 6.62
N VAL A 6 6.67 -19.59 6.40
CA VAL A 6 5.95 -19.46 6.54
C VAL A 6 5.08 -19.05 6.51
N SER A 7 4.61 -19.09 6.41
CA SER A 7 3.35 -18.70 6.44
C SER A 7 3.33 -17.34 6.29
N ALA A 8 2.34 -16.77 6.11
CA ALA A 8 2.33 -15.42 5.99
C ALA A 8 3.28 -14.83 6.93
N THR A 9 3.55 -15.46 7.91
CA THR A 9 4.57 -15.03 8.73
C THR A 9 5.46 -16.14 8.87
N PRO A 10 6.41 -16.25 8.26
CA PRO A 10 7.21 -17.38 8.28
C PRO A 10 8.12 -17.40 9.36
N GLY A 11 8.59 -18.09 9.59
CA GLY A 11 9.57 -18.15 10.39
C GLY A 11 10.85 -17.81 9.95
N GLN A 12 11.80 -18.00 9.73
CA GLN A 12 12.86 -17.72 9.48
C GLN A 12 13.89 -18.22 8.89
N TYR A 13 14.34 -18.30 8.48
CA TYR A 13 15.18 -18.76 7.70
C TYR A 13 16.38 -18.10 7.64
N GLU A 14 16.86 -17.86 7.53
CA GLU A 14 17.60 -17.41 7.47
C GLU A 14 18.27 -16.69 7.04
N GLU A 15 18.90 -16.26 7.18
CA GLU A 15 19.36 -15.51 6.90
C GLU A 15 20.35 -15.41 6.36
N GLU A 16 20.64 -15.63 5.96
CA GLU A 16 21.27 -15.66 5.48
C GLU A 16 21.65 -15.34 4.74
N HIS A 17 21.61 -14.98 4.42
CA HIS A 17 21.79 -14.71 3.65
C HIS A 17 22.06 -13.70 3.50
N GLU A 18 22.27 -13.22 3.60
CA GLU A 18 22.39 -12.51 3.40
C GLU A 18 23.14 -12.14 2.81
N LEU A 19 23.44 -12.22 2.34
CA LEU A 19 23.89 -12.15 1.65
C LEU A 19 23.91 -12.01 0.77
N LEU A 20 23.68 -11.98 0.27
CA LEU A 20 23.43 -11.95 -0.60
C LEU A 20 23.16 -11.11 -0.96
N ARG A 21 23.29 -10.51 -1.16
CA ARG A 21 22.89 -10.01 -1.31
C ARG A 21 22.54 -9.29 -1.44
N ALA A 22 23.56 -8.54 -2.07
CA ALA A 22 22.56 -7.72 -1.92
C ALA A 22 21.42 -8.15 -2.43
N GLN A 23 21.02 -8.93 -2.20
CA GLN A 23 19.99 -9.31 -2.72
C GLN A 23 18.88 -9.18 -1.96
N GLN A 24 17.75 -9.15 -2.51
CA GLN A 24 16.49 -9.11 -1.88
C GLN A 24 16.27 -10.40 -1.19
N VAL A 25 15.67 -10.34 -0.02
CA VAL A 25 15.30 -11.54 0.69
C VAL A 25 13.85 -11.84 0.38
N ILE A 26 13.59 -12.94 -0.28
CA ILE A 26 12.25 -13.38 -0.59
C ILE A 26 11.80 -14.33 0.50
N SER A 27 10.63 -14.05 1.09
CA SER A 27 10.10 -14.91 2.13
C SER A 27 9.73 -16.27 1.57
N PRO A 28 9.55 -17.29 2.43
CA PRO A 28 9.16 -18.62 1.94
C PRO A 28 7.85 -18.63 1.16
N THR A 29 7.00 -17.61 1.34
CA THR A 29 5.76 -17.50 0.59
C THR A 29 5.95 -16.78 -0.75
N GLY A 30 7.15 -16.29 -1.03
CA GLY A 30 7.40 -15.52 -2.24
C GLY A 30 7.08 -14.05 -2.10
N LEU A 31 6.69 -13.60 -0.92
CA LEU A 31 6.36 -12.20 -0.67
C LEU A 31 7.60 -11.45 -0.24
N LEU A 32 7.65 -10.17 -0.60
CA LEU A 32 8.71 -9.26 -0.18
C LEU A 32 8.12 -8.20 0.72
N ASP A 33 8.90 -7.76 1.71
CA ASP A 33 8.48 -6.62 2.52
C ASP A 33 8.71 -5.36 1.72
N PRO A 34 7.71 -4.48 1.62
CA PRO A 34 7.88 -3.25 0.86
C PRO A 34 8.75 -2.25 1.57
N GLU A 35 9.34 -1.37 0.80
CA GLU A 35 10.04 -0.22 1.33
C GLU A 35 9.03 0.76 1.88
N ILE A 36 9.31 1.37 3.04
CA ILE A 36 8.40 2.33 3.65
C ILE A 36 9.11 3.66 3.82
N GLU A 37 8.47 4.72 3.35
CA GLU A 37 9.00 6.07 3.44
C GLU A 37 7.97 6.96 4.12
N VAL A 38 8.43 7.87 4.99
CA VAL A 38 7.55 8.84 5.65
C VAL A 38 7.89 10.23 5.10
N ARG A 39 6.88 10.97 4.67
CA ARG A 39 7.03 12.30 4.09
C ARG A 39 6.10 13.28 4.79
N PRO A 40 6.40 14.59 4.77
CA PRO A 40 5.58 15.57 5.49
C PRO A 40 4.18 15.72 4.89
N VAL A 41 3.25 16.14 5.73
CA VAL A 41 1.86 16.35 5.31
C VAL A 41 1.73 17.57 4.41
N GLU A 42 2.51 18.61 4.67
CA GLU A 42 2.45 19.81 3.83
C GLU A 42 2.84 19.44 2.40
N GLY A 43 1.97 19.78 1.44
CA GLY A 43 2.23 19.47 0.04
C GLY A 43 2.01 18.01 -0.30
N GLN A 44 1.36 17.25 0.57
CA GLN A 44 1.20 15.81 0.35
C GLN A 44 0.48 15.48 -0.96
N ILE A 45 -0.50 16.27 -1.35
CA ILE A 45 -1.26 15.98 -2.57
C ILE A 45 -0.38 16.15 -3.80
N ASP A 46 0.36 17.26 -3.89
CA ASP A 46 1.25 17.49 -5.03
C ASP A 46 2.36 16.44 -5.08
N ASP A 47 2.93 16.11 -3.93
CA ASP A 47 3.96 15.09 -3.86
C ASP A 47 3.41 13.74 -4.32
N LEU A 48 2.22 13.40 -3.85
CA LEU A 48 1.57 12.15 -4.22
C LEU A 48 1.30 12.09 -5.72
N ILE A 49 0.81 13.17 -6.30
CA ILE A 49 0.52 13.21 -7.73
C ILE A 49 1.79 12.93 -8.54
N GLY A 50 2.93 13.50 -8.11
CA GLY A 50 4.20 13.23 -8.77
C GLY A 50 4.57 11.76 -8.71
N GLU A 51 4.36 11.12 -7.56
CA GLU A 51 4.66 9.69 -7.41
C GLU A 51 3.72 8.83 -8.24
N VAL A 52 2.43 9.20 -8.27
CA VAL A 52 1.44 8.48 -9.06
C VAL A 52 1.81 8.52 -10.54
N LYS A 53 2.22 9.68 -11.04
CA LYS A 53 2.59 9.80 -12.45
C LYS A 53 3.80 8.93 -12.78
N LYS A 54 4.76 8.84 -11.88
CA LYS A 54 5.91 7.95 -12.10
C LYS A 54 5.48 6.49 -12.19
N GLU A 55 4.58 6.07 -11.30
CA GLU A 55 4.13 4.68 -11.30
C GLU A 55 3.35 4.37 -12.57
N ILE A 56 2.50 5.30 -13.00
CA ILE A 56 1.72 5.11 -14.22
C ILE A 56 2.63 5.00 -15.43
N ALA A 57 3.70 5.81 -15.47
CA ALA A 57 4.66 5.74 -16.57
C ALA A 57 5.32 4.36 -16.65
N GLY A 58 5.47 3.68 -15.51
CA GLY A 58 5.98 2.32 -15.45
C GLY A 58 4.93 1.26 -15.63
N LYS A 59 3.69 1.68 -15.90
CA LYS A 59 2.53 0.78 -16.04
C LYS A 59 2.22 0.03 -14.77
N HIS A 60 2.37 0.71 -13.63
CA HIS A 60 2.10 0.14 -12.33
C HIS A 60 0.74 0.59 -11.81
N LYS A 61 0.31 -0.02 -10.71
CA LYS A 61 -0.99 0.28 -10.09
C LYS A 61 -0.78 0.86 -8.70
N ILE A 62 -1.67 1.74 -8.27
CA ILE A 62 -1.52 2.50 -7.05
C ILE A 62 -2.77 2.40 -6.18
N LEU A 63 -2.56 2.30 -4.87
CA LEU A 63 -3.61 2.26 -3.87
C LEU A 63 -3.41 3.44 -2.94
N ILE A 64 -4.46 4.25 -2.73
CA ILE A 64 -4.38 5.44 -1.87
C ILE A 64 -5.47 5.38 -0.82
N THR A 65 -5.10 5.56 0.45
CA THR A 65 -6.09 5.60 1.52
C THR A 65 -6.12 6.98 2.17
N THR A 66 -7.35 7.49 2.32
CA THR A 66 -7.61 8.78 2.96
C THR A 66 -8.35 8.56 4.26
N LEU A 67 -8.52 9.64 5.05
CA LEU A 67 -9.24 9.57 6.32
C LEU A 67 -10.74 9.77 6.17
N THR A 68 -11.15 10.56 5.18
CA THR A 68 -12.56 10.91 5.04
C THR A 68 -13.04 10.66 3.64
N LYS A 69 -14.36 10.43 3.54
CA LYS A 69 -15.02 10.26 2.26
C LYS A 69 -14.83 11.49 1.39
N ARG A 70 -14.96 12.68 1.98
CA ARG A 70 -14.83 13.91 1.21
C ARG A 70 -13.44 14.05 0.61
N MET A 71 -12.41 13.75 1.39
CA MET A 71 -11.05 13.81 0.88
C MET A 71 -10.85 12.82 -0.27
N ALA A 72 -11.41 11.61 -0.13
CA ALA A 72 -11.31 10.61 -1.20
C ALA A 72 -12.00 11.08 -2.47
N GLU A 73 -13.19 11.67 -2.33
CA GLU A 73 -13.93 12.16 -3.49
C GLU A 73 -13.22 13.34 -4.15
N ASP A 74 -12.75 14.28 -3.35
CA ASP A 74 -12.04 15.45 -3.88
C ASP A 74 -10.75 15.03 -4.60
N LEU A 75 -10.02 14.11 -4.02
CA LEU A 75 -8.78 13.63 -4.63
C LEU A 75 -9.06 12.88 -5.93
N THR A 76 -10.11 12.08 -5.94
CA THR A 76 -10.51 11.36 -7.15
C THR A 76 -10.86 12.33 -8.27
N ASP A 77 -11.65 13.36 -7.95
CA ASP A 77 -12.04 14.35 -8.95
C ASP A 77 -10.81 15.11 -9.47
N TYR A 78 -9.92 15.50 -8.57
CA TYR A 78 -8.71 16.21 -8.95
C TYR A 78 -7.85 15.37 -9.89
N MET A 79 -7.67 14.10 -9.57
CA MET A 79 -6.89 13.20 -10.43
C MET A 79 -7.51 13.03 -11.81
N ARG A 80 -8.85 12.96 -11.85
CA ARG A 80 -9.54 12.86 -13.15
C ARG A 80 -9.30 14.09 -14.01
N GLU A 81 -9.29 15.26 -13.38
CA GLU A 81 -9.01 16.50 -14.11
C GLU A 81 -7.60 16.50 -14.68
N LEU A 82 -6.68 15.81 -14.05
CA LEU A 82 -5.30 15.69 -14.53
C LEU A 82 -5.14 14.58 -15.57
N GLY A 83 -6.22 13.91 -15.94
CA GLY A 83 -6.14 12.82 -16.91
C GLY A 83 -5.72 11.49 -16.35
N ILE A 84 -5.69 11.35 -15.04
CA ILE A 84 -5.33 10.09 -14.38
C ILE A 84 -6.55 9.19 -14.31
N ARG A 85 -6.38 7.92 -14.67
CA ARG A 85 -7.46 6.93 -14.62
C ARG A 85 -7.59 6.43 -13.19
N VAL A 86 -8.59 6.93 -12.48
CA VAL A 86 -8.76 6.71 -11.05
C VAL A 86 -10.18 6.25 -10.73
N ARG A 87 -10.32 5.40 -9.73
CA ARG A 87 -11.60 4.92 -9.22
C ARG A 87 -11.68 5.20 -7.73
N TYR A 88 -12.86 5.58 -7.26
CA TYR A 88 -13.11 5.71 -5.84
C TYR A 88 -13.82 4.46 -5.35
N LEU A 89 -13.33 3.87 -4.27
CA LEU A 89 -13.92 2.69 -3.65
C LEU A 89 -14.82 3.13 -2.50
N HIS A 90 -16.13 3.03 -2.70
CA HIS A 90 -17.11 3.35 -1.67
C HIS A 90 -17.06 2.34 -0.54
N SER A 91 -17.35 2.79 0.69
CA SER A 91 -17.36 1.88 1.82
C SER A 91 -18.50 0.87 1.76
N ASP A 92 -19.57 1.20 1.01
CA ASP A 92 -20.77 0.36 0.94
C ASP A 92 -20.83 -0.55 -0.27
N ILE A 93 -19.72 -0.70 -0.97
CA ILE A 93 -19.75 -1.51 -2.19
C ILE A 93 -19.96 -2.97 -1.84
N ASP A 94 -20.70 -3.67 -2.69
CA ASP A 94 -20.96 -5.08 -2.46
C ASP A 94 -19.86 -5.94 -3.09
N THR A 95 -19.97 -7.25 -2.90
CA THR A 95 -18.94 -8.19 -3.35
C THR A 95 -18.78 -8.19 -4.86
N LEU A 96 -19.89 -8.09 -5.58
CA LEU A 96 -19.84 -8.10 -7.04
C LEU A 96 -19.12 -6.88 -7.57
N GLU A 97 -19.48 -5.71 -7.06
CA GLU A 97 -18.84 -4.46 -7.46
C GLU A 97 -17.36 -4.47 -7.16
N ARG A 98 -16.99 -5.00 -5.99
CA ARG A 98 -15.58 -5.10 -5.59
C ARG A 98 -14.82 -6.00 -6.54
N THR A 99 -15.42 -7.11 -6.94
CA THR A 99 -14.81 -8.03 -7.89
C THR A 99 -14.57 -7.35 -9.23
N GLU A 100 -15.55 -6.54 -9.68
CA GLU A 100 -15.41 -5.80 -10.92
C GLU A 100 -14.29 -4.77 -10.86
N ILE A 101 -14.15 -4.09 -9.72
CA ILE A 101 -13.09 -3.10 -9.54
C ILE A 101 -11.72 -3.76 -9.62
N VAL A 102 -11.54 -4.89 -8.95
CA VAL A 102 -10.28 -5.62 -8.99
C VAL A 102 -9.97 -6.08 -10.42
N ARG A 103 -10.96 -6.65 -11.09
CA ARG A 103 -10.78 -7.10 -12.47
C ARG A 103 -10.40 -5.95 -13.38
N ASP A 104 -11.09 -4.82 -13.26
CA ASP A 104 -10.83 -3.66 -14.12
C ASP A 104 -9.44 -3.10 -13.91
N MET A 105 -8.96 -3.07 -12.67
CA MET A 105 -7.60 -2.62 -12.40
C MET A 105 -6.59 -3.56 -13.04
N ARG A 106 -6.81 -4.87 -12.93
CA ARG A 106 -5.90 -5.85 -13.49
C ARG A 106 -5.93 -5.88 -15.01
N LEU A 107 -7.06 -5.49 -15.61
CA LEU A 107 -7.19 -5.40 -17.07
C LEU A 107 -6.77 -4.04 -17.62
N ASP A 108 -6.16 -3.20 -16.77
CA ASP A 108 -5.64 -1.90 -17.17
C ASP A 108 -6.72 -0.92 -17.58
N VAL A 109 -7.90 -1.05 -16.99
CA VAL A 109 -8.98 -0.08 -17.22
C VAL A 109 -8.71 1.21 -16.45
N PHE A 110 -8.11 1.10 -15.26
CA PHE A 110 -7.70 2.27 -14.49
C PHE A 110 -6.44 1.92 -13.69
N ASP A 111 -5.77 2.95 -13.17
CA ASP A 111 -4.46 2.79 -12.54
C ASP A 111 -4.44 3.06 -11.05
N VAL A 112 -5.40 3.86 -10.55
CA VAL A 112 -5.37 4.31 -9.16
C VAL A 112 -6.69 3.99 -8.48
N LEU A 113 -6.61 3.39 -7.30
CA LEU A 113 -7.79 3.12 -6.48
C LEU A 113 -7.66 3.94 -5.20
N VAL A 114 -8.68 4.76 -4.92
CA VAL A 114 -8.72 5.63 -3.73
C VAL A 114 -9.86 5.19 -2.83
N GLY A 115 -9.61 5.07 -1.54
CA GLY A 115 -10.66 4.72 -0.61
C GLY A 115 -10.28 5.07 0.82
N ILE A 116 -11.24 4.89 1.72
CA ILE A 116 -11.04 5.17 3.14
C ILE A 116 -10.53 3.91 3.84
N ASN A 117 -11.18 2.80 3.59
CA ASN A 117 -10.82 1.53 4.21
C ASN A 117 -10.63 0.50 3.10
N LEU A 118 -9.38 0.17 2.84
CA LEU A 118 -9.01 -0.73 1.76
C LEU A 118 -8.59 -2.11 2.29
N LEU A 119 -9.06 -2.47 3.49
CA LEU A 119 -8.68 -3.73 4.13
C LEU A 119 -9.66 -4.87 3.84
N ARG A 120 -10.57 -4.66 2.89
CA ARG A 120 -11.58 -5.66 2.57
C ARG A 120 -10.97 -6.85 1.84
N GLU A 121 -11.58 -7.99 2.03
CA GLU A 121 -11.23 -9.18 1.27
C GLU A 121 -11.37 -8.91 -0.22
N GLY A 122 -10.53 -9.53 -0.99
CA GLY A 122 -10.60 -9.42 -2.44
C GLY A 122 -9.87 -8.24 -3.04
N LEU A 123 -9.26 -7.41 -2.20
CA LEU A 123 -8.46 -6.28 -2.70
C LEU A 123 -6.97 -6.60 -2.74
N ASP A 124 -6.63 -7.86 -2.83
CA ASP A 124 -5.25 -8.30 -2.89
C ASP A 124 -4.82 -8.33 -4.34
N ILE A 125 -4.26 -7.23 -4.81
CA ILE A 125 -3.90 -7.05 -6.22
C ILE A 125 -2.39 -7.06 -6.36
N PRO A 126 -1.81 -8.13 -6.93
CA PRO A 126 -0.34 -8.24 -7.02
C PRO A 126 0.32 -7.16 -7.86
N GLU A 127 -0.43 -6.52 -8.76
CA GLU A 127 0.12 -5.48 -9.62
C GLU A 127 0.35 -4.15 -8.92
N ILE A 128 -0.11 -4.00 -7.66
CA ILE A 128 0.06 -2.76 -6.92
C ILE A 128 1.53 -2.60 -6.51
N THR A 129 2.13 -1.48 -6.89
CA THR A 129 3.51 -1.16 -6.55
C THR A 129 3.62 -0.01 -5.55
N LEU A 130 2.60 0.85 -5.48
CA LEU A 130 2.61 1.96 -4.55
C LEU A 130 1.36 1.96 -3.70
N VAL A 131 1.56 2.03 -2.38
CA VAL A 131 0.48 2.24 -1.44
C VAL A 131 0.77 3.56 -0.74
N ALA A 132 -0.15 4.52 -0.85
CA ALA A 132 0.01 5.83 -0.23
C ALA A 132 -0.99 5.97 0.91
N ILE A 133 -0.50 6.35 2.09
CA ILE A 133 -1.33 6.54 3.27
C ILE A 133 -1.28 8.00 3.66
N LEU A 134 -2.38 8.73 3.40
CA LEU A 134 -2.45 10.15 3.70
C LEU A 134 -2.79 10.35 5.17
N ASP A 135 -2.21 11.40 5.77
CA ASP A 135 -2.46 11.72 7.18
C ASP A 135 -2.27 10.49 8.07
N ALA A 136 -1.14 9.84 7.91
CA ALA A 136 -0.87 8.57 8.61
C ALA A 136 -0.72 8.76 10.12
N ASP A 137 -0.47 9.99 10.58
CA ASP A 137 -0.27 10.28 12.00
C ASP A 137 -1.55 10.70 12.72
N LYS A 138 -2.72 10.62 12.08
CA LYS A 138 -3.97 10.92 12.75
C LYS A 138 -4.42 9.70 13.53
N GLU A 139 -4.66 9.89 14.84
CA GLU A 139 -5.06 8.78 15.69
C GLU A 139 -6.47 8.30 15.35
N GLY A 140 -6.70 7.01 15.51
CA GLY A 140 -8.00 6.44 15.27
C GLY A 140 -7.90 5.08 14.60
N PHE A 141 -9.07 4.47 14.39
CA PHE A 141 -9.16 3.12 13.84
C PHE A 141 -8.45 2.97 12.50
N LEU A 142 -8.63 3.97 11.62
CA LEU A 142 -8.06 3.87 10.27
C LEU A 142 -6.54 4.01 10.24
N ARG A 143 -5.93 4.46 11.31
CA ARG A 143 -4.48 4.63 11.39
C ARG A 143 -3.91 3.90 12.61
N SER A 144 -4.62 2.87 13.09
CA SER A 144 -4.14 2.01 14.15
C SER A 144 -2.99 1.15 13.63
N GLU A 145 -2.24 0.57 14.53
CA GLU A 145 -1.15 -0.33 14.16
C GLU A 145 -1.65 -1.45 13.24
N THR A 146 -2.77 -2.08 13.61
CA THR A 146 -3.33 -3.18 12.81
C THR A 146 -3.71 -2.72 11.41
N SER A 147 -4.40 -1.57 11.31
CA SER A 147 -4.77 -1.04 10.00
C SER A 147 -3.56 -0.72 9.15
N LEU A 148 -2.54 -0.10 9.75
CA LEU A 148 -1.33 0.26 9.02
C LEU A 148 -0.58 -0.99 8.53
N VAL A 149 -0.43 -2.01 9.38
CA VAL A 149 0.25 -3.24 8.99
C VAL A 149 -0.47 -3.88 7.81
N GLN A 150 -1.79 -3.97 7.88
CA GLN A 150 -2.56 -4.60 6.81
C GLN A 150 -2.51 -3.79 5.52
N THR A 151 -2.53 -2.46 5.63
CA THR A 151 -2.46 -1.60 4.46
C THR A 151 -1.08 -1.71 3.80
N ILE A 152 -0.02 -1.70 4.59
CA ILE A 152 1.34 -1.90 4.08
C ILE A 152 1.43 -3.23 3.35
N GLY A 153 0.76 -4.25 3.87
CA GLY A 153 0.77 -5.58 3.27
C GLY A 153 0.22 -5.62 1.85
N ARG A 154 -0.58 -4.61 1.47
CA ARG A 154 -1.11 -4.57 0.10
C ARG A 154 -0.01 -4.35 -0.93
N ALA A 155 1.14 -3.81 -0.53
CA ALA A 155 2.28 -3.62 -1.43
C ALA A 155 3.24 -4.81 -1.42
N ALA A 156 3.02 -5.78 -0.55
CA ALA A 156 4.00 -6.86 -0.34
C ALA A 156 4.00 -7.92 -1.44
N ARG A 157 2.96 -7.96 -2.27
CA ARG A 157 2.87 -8.96 -3.31
C ARG A 157 3.70 -8.63 -4.54
N ASN A 158 4.28 -7.44 -4.60
CA ASN A 158 5.05 -7.00 -5.75
C ASN A 158 6.49 -6.72 -5.35
N ALA A 159 7.45 -7.23 -6.13
CA ALA A 159 8.87 -7.03 -5.84
C ALA A 159 9.26 -5.57 -5.83
N LYS A 160 8.52 -4.73 -6.54
CA LYS A 160 8.76 -3.28 -6.58
C LYS A 160 7.84 -2.53 -5.63
N GLY A 161 7.18 -3.24 -4.72
CA GLY A 161 6.22 -2.63 -3.81
C GLY A 161 6.88 -1.66 -2.85
N HIS A 162 6.25 -0.50 -2.67
CA HIS A 162 6.70 0.46 -1.67
C HIS A 162 5.52 1.24 -1.13
N VAL A 163 5.72 1.85 0.04
CA VAL A 163 4.67 2.53 0.78
C VAL A 163 5.17 3.92 1.12
N ILE A 164 4.32 4.92 0.93
CA ILE A 164 4.60 6.28 1.36
C ILE A 164 3.56 6.66 2.40
N MET A 165 4.01 7.03 3.59
CA MET A 165 3.14 7.53 4.64
C MET A 165 3.35 9.04 4.75
N TYR A 166 2.27 9.81 4.65
CA TYR A 166 2.37 11.25 4.81
C TYR A 166 1.99 11.60 6.24
N ALA A 167 2.96 12.09 6.99
CA ALA A 167 2.80 12.35 8.42
C ALA A 167 3.83 13.37 8.87
N ASP A 168 3.44 14.23 9.81
CA ASP A 168 4.36 15.18 10.41
C ASP A 168 5.00 14.62 11.67
N ASN A 169 4.33 13.65 12.29
CA ASN A 169 4.82 13.03 13.53
C ASN A 169 4.86 11.53 13.36
N MET A 170 5.76 10.89 14.07
CA MET A 170 5.82 9.43 14.08
C MET A 170 5.02 8.93 15.29
N THR A 171 3.81 8.46 15.05
CA THR A 171 2.99 7.90 16.12
C THR A 171 3.49 6.53 16.52
N ASP A 172 3.07 6.05 17.70
CA ASP A 172 3.42 4.69 18.13
C ASP A 172 2.87 3.66 17.15
N SER A 173 1.65 3.89 16.66
CA SER A 173 1.05 2.98 15.67
C SER A 173 1.91 2.88 14.41
N MET A 174 2.37 4.02 13.88
CA MET A 174 3.24 4.05 12.72
C MET A 174 4.55 3.33 12.99
N LYS A 175 5.19 3.67 14.12
CA LYS A 175 6.47 3.08 14.46
C LYS A 175 6.36 1.56 14.59
N ASN A 176 5.33 1.09 15.29
CA ASN A 176 5.14 -0.33 15.50
C ASN A 176 4.83 -1.04 14.19
N ALA A 177 4.03 -0.40 13.32
CA ALA A 177 3.72 -0.99 12.02
C ALA A 177 4.96 -1.12 11.15
N ILE A 178 5.80 -0.10 11.13
CA ILE A 178 7.04 -0.11 10.36
C ILE A 178 7.98 -1.18 10.90
N GLU A 179 8.11 -1.26 12.22
CA GLU A 179 8.99 -2.24 12.83
C GLU A 179 8.51 -3.67 12.60
N GLU A 180 7.20 -3.86 12.65
CA GLU A 180 6.61 -5.18 12.39
C GLU A 180 6.93 -5.61 10.96
N THR A 181 6.83 -4.70 10.00
CA THR A 181 7.16 -5.00 8.61
C THR A 181 8.65 -5.37 8.48
N LYS A 182 9.52 -4.58 9.09
CA LYS A 182 10.95 -4.86 9.02
C LYS A 182 11.31 -6.18 9.68
N ARG A 183 10.62 -6.52 10.77
CA ARG A 183 10.88 -7.77 11.47
C ARG A 183 10.61 -8.97 10.58
N ARG A 184 9.63 -8.87 9.70
CA ARG A 184 9.27 -9.95 8.79
C ARG A 184 10.33 -10.20 7.72
N ARG A 185 11.24 -9.25 7.51
CA ARG A 185 12.29 -9.40 6.50
C ARG A 185 13.36 -10.39 6.91
N LYS A 186 13.42 -10.75 8.17
CA LYS A 186 14.45 -11.65 8.68
C LYS A 186 14.06 -13.10 8.59
#